data_6c0d5abe5a91556fe896f6fe2ee7cd70
#
_entry.id   6c0d5abe5a91556fe896f6fe2ee7cd70
#
_cell.length_a   1.000
_cell.length_b   1.000
_cell.length_c   1.000
_cell.angle_alpha   90.00
_cell.angle_beta   90.00
_cell.angle_gamma   90.00
#
_symmetry.space_group_name_H-M   'P 1'
#
loop_
_entity.id
_entity.type
_entity.pdbx_description
1 polymer ?
#
loop_
_entity_poly.entity_id
_entity_poly.type
_entity_poly.pdbx_seq_one_letter_code
_entity_poly.pdbx_strand_id
1 'polypeptide(L)'
;ASEANSMIQASQENNVALMEGMWSRFLPHYKVIREVVASGELGEIVAIYADHGQALPANPYYRLHAPELAGGALLDLGIYPISLTFMVLGDPDSIIATSQETKSGVDAQTSFIFSYVSGQHSVMTTTLEVRTPCTAKIIGTRGRIEVDSNFYTPTSMRVIIDGKGTQEFPANYNGHGIREQAAHFANLVREGKLESELMPHSETLAIMDCMDEIRYQIGLKYPFEEN
;
A
#
# COMPACT_ATOMS: atom_id res chain seq x y z
N ALA A 1 8.30 -9.12 -9.11
CA ALA A 1 8.64 -9.95 -7.93
C ALA A 1 10.04 -10.59 -8.01
N SER A 2 10.47 -11.08 -9.18
CA SER A 2 11.76 -11.79 -9.31
C SER A 2 12.98 -10.98 -8.87
N GLU A 3 13.05 -9.70 -9.17
CA GLU A 3 14.13 -8.79 -8.74
C GLU A 3 14.10 -8.58 -7.22
N ALA A 4 12.92 -8.39 -6.63
CA ALA A 4 12.78 -8.30 -5.17
C ALA A 4 13.27 -9.58 -4.47
N ASN A 5 12.94 -10.75 -5.02
CA ASN A 5 13.46 -12.02 -4.51
C ASN A 5 14.99 -12.10 -4.58
N SER A 6 15.61 -11.66 -5.68
CA SER A 6 17.06 -11.60 -5.83
C SER A 6 17.71 -10.68 -4.79
N MET A 7 17.10 -9.53 -4.49
CA MET A 7 17.57 -8.61 -3.46
C MET A 7 17.48 -9.24 -2.05
N ILE A 8 16.37 -9.94 -1.77
CA ILE A 8 16.19 -10.65 -0.50
C ILE A 8 17.22 -11.77 -0.33
N GLN A 9 17.45 -12.56 -1.36
CA GLN A 9 18.49 -13.60 -1.33
C GLN A 9 19.88 -12.99 -1.07
N ALA A 10 20.24 -11.92 -1.79
CA ALA A 10 21.52 -11.23 -1.57
C ALA A 10 21.65 -10.69 -0.13
N SER A 11 20.56 -10.16 0.45
CA SER A 11 20.51 -9.73 1.85
C SER A 11 20.82 -10.88 2.81
N GLN A 12 20.15 -12.02 2.62
CA GLN A 12 20.32 -13.21 3.45
C GLN A 12 21.72 -13.82 3.33
N GLU A 13 22.23 -14.00 2.10
CA GLU A 13 23.56 -14.55 1.83
C GLU A 13 24.70 -13.72 2.42
N ASN A 14 24.52 -12.40 2.45
CA ASN A 14 25.53 -11.47 2.97
C ASN A 14 25.25 -11.03 4.42
N ASN A 15 24.19 -11.54 5.05
CA ASN A 15 23.79 -11.17 6.40
C ASN A 15 23.63 -9.66 6.58
N VAL A 16 22.98 -9.00 5.63
CA VAL A 16 22.72 -7.55 5.59
C VAL A 16 21.23 -7.29 5.70
N ALA A 17 20.83 -6.35 6.58
CA ALA A 17 19.43 -5.98 6.73
C ALA A 17 18.86 -5.38 5.45
N LEU A 18 17.67 -5.82 5.06
CA LEU A 18 16.88 -5.28 3.96
C LEU A 18 15.45 -5.03 4.44
N MET A 19 14.84 -3.94 4.01
CA MET A 19 13.45 -3.61 4.32
C MET A 19 12.86 -2.78 3.19
N GLU A 20 11.63 -3.13 2.79
CA GLU A 20 10.86 -2.31 1.86
C GLU A 20 10.57 -0.92 2.45
N GLY A 21 10.76 0.12 1.62
CA GLY A 21 10.60 1.52 2.01
C GLY A 21 9.15 1.99 2.12
N MET A 22 8.23 1.13 2.49
CA MET A 22 6.81 1.46 2.67
C MET A 22 6.57 2.25 3.97
N TRP A 23 7.01 3.50 3.97
CA TRP A 23 7.07 4.39 5.13
C TRP A 23 5.73 4.60 5.85
N SER A 24 4.59 4.54 5.15
CA SER A 24 3.26 4.67 5.74
C SER A 24 3.00 3.62 6.83
N ARG A 25 3.53 2.39 6.68
CA ARG A 25 3.41 1.29 7.64
C ARG A 25 3.94 1.62 9.04
N PHE A 26 4.86 2.58 9.13
CA PHE A 26 5.55 2.97 10.37
C PHE A 26 4.92 4.19 11.05
N LEU A 27 3.92 4.81 10.44
CA LEU A 27 3.24 5.99 10.96
C LEU A 27 2.40 5.66 12.22
N PRO A 28 2.25 6.63 13.16
CA PRO A 28 1.50 6.40 14.40
C PRO A 28 0.07 5.93 14.18
N HIS A 29 -0.66 6.48 13.21
CA HIS A 29 -2.04 6.06 12.93
C HIS A 29 -2.10 4.65 12.34
N TYR A 30 -1.12 4.21 11.55
CA TYR A 30 -1.02 2.81 11.10
C TYR A 30 -0.80 1.83 12.26
N LYS A 31 -0.07 2.25 13.30
CA LYS A 31 0.04 1.48 14.54
C LYS A 31 -1.33 1.30 15.19
N VAL A 32 -2.10 2.39 15.33
CA VAL A 32 -3.46 2.32 15.88
C VAL A 32 -4.37 1.44 15.02
N ILE A 33 -4.31 1.54 13.68
CA ILE A 33 -5.06 0.65 12.79
C ILE A 33 -4.77 -0.81 13.10
N ARG A 34 -3.48 -1.21 13.18
CA ARG A 34 -3.10 -2.59 13.52
C ARG A 34 -3.64 -3.03 14.88
N GLU A 35 -3.52 -2.17 15.90
CA GLU A 35 -4.02 -2.45 17.25
C GLU A 35 -5.53 -2.65 17.28
N VAL A 36 -6.30 -1.79 16.61
CA VAL A 36 -7.76 -1.87 16.54
C VAL A 36 -8.21 -3.10 15.76
N VAL A 37 -7.58 -3.41 14.63
CA VAL A 37 -7.87 -4.63 13.86
C VAL A 37 -7.57 -5.88 14.70
N ALA A 38 -6.38 -5.93 15.32
CA ALA A 38 -5.97 -7.07 16.15
C ALA A 38 -6.83 -7.26 17.42
N SER A 39 -7.41 -6.18 17.95
CA SER A 39 -8.31 -6.27 19.13
C SER A 39 -9.64 -6.98 18.83
N GLY A 40 -10.02 -7.09 17.54
CA GLY A 40 -11.29 -7.64 17.11
C GLY A 40 -12.51 -6.76 17.46
N GLU A 41 -12.32 -5.52 17.89
CA GLU A 41 -13.44 -4.62 18.22
C GLU A 41 -14.31 -4.27 17.01
N LEU A 42 -13.73 -4.26 15.80
CA LEU A 42 -14.48 -4.04 14.55
C LEU A 42 -15.38 -5.25 14.18
N GLY A 43 -15.22 -6.39 14.86
CA GLY A 43 -15.80 -7.65 14.39
C GLY A 43 -15.00 -8.25 13.24
N GLU A 44 -15.65 -9.05 12.40
CA GLU A 44 -15.04 -9.56 11.18
C GLU A 44 -14.89 -8.41 10.18
N ILE A 45 -13.71 -8.26 9.58
CA ILE A 45 -13.52 -7.28 8.51
C ILE A 45 -14.28 -7.78 7.27
N VAL A 46 -15.05 -6.88 6.65
CA VAL A 46 -15.90 -7.19 5.50
C VAL A 46 -15.38 -6.51 4.24
N ALA A 47 -14.93 -5.25 4.36
CA ALA A 47 -14.49 -4.50 3.19
C ALA A 47 -13.40 -3.48 3.53
N ILE A 48 -12.55 -3.20 2.52
CA ILE A 48 -11.63 -2.07 2.52
C ILE A 48 -11.90 -1.21 1.28
N TYR A 49 -11.96 0.10 1.46
CA TYR A 49 -12.03 1.07 0.37
C TYR A 49 -10.88 2.03 0.49
N ALA A 50 -10.11 2.23 -0.57
CA ALA A 50 -9.03 3.20 -0.57
C ALA A 50 -8.80 3.79 -1.97
N ASP A 51 -8.40 5.06 -2.01
CA ASP A 51 -8.10 5.75 -3.24
C ASP A 51 -6.79 6.54 -3.11
N HIS A 52 -5.99 6.58 -4.17
CA HIS A 52 -4.80 7.41 -4.22
C HIS A 52 -4.66 8.07 -5.58
N GLY A 53 -5.09 9.31 -5.70
CA GLY A 53 -4.99 10.10 -6.91
C GLY A 53 -4.26 11.41 -6.70
N GLN A 54 -3.34 11.72 -7.62
CA GLN A 54 -2.61 12.99 -7.65
C GLN A 54 -2.65 13.58 -9.07
N ALA A 55 -2.89 14.90 -9.18
CA ALA A 55 -2.74 15.60 -10.43
C ALA A 55 -1.25 15.84 -10.68
N LEU A 56 -0.61 14.96 -11.43
CA LEU A 56 0.81 15.02 -11.73
C LEU A 56 1.04 15.56 -13.16
N PRO A 57 2.15 16.28 -13.41
CA PRO A 57 2.39 16.85 -14.72
C PRO A 57 2.45 15.78 -15.83
N ALA A 58 1.65 15.94 -16.88
CA ALA A 58 1.66 15.09 -18.07
C ALA A 58 2.88 15.41 -18.95
N ASN A 59 4.08 15.18 -18.40
CA ASN A 59 5.35 15.41 -19.10
C ASN A 59 6.01 14.04 -19.36
N PRO A 60 6.28 13.65 -20.63
CA PRO A 60 6.90 12.36 -20.94
C PRO A 60 8.31 12.19 -20.35
N TYR A 61 8.98 13.29 -19.99
CA TYR A 61 10.25 13.25 -19.28
C TYR A 61 10.11 13.15 -17.75
N TYR A 62 8.89 13.24 -17.26
CA TYR A 62 8.63 13.05 -15.83
C TYR A 62 8.58 11.55 -15.52
N ARG A 63 9.27 11.12 -14.47
CA ARG A 63 9.45 9.71 -14.09
C ARG A 63 8.18 8.87 -14.22
N LEU A 64 7.04 9.39 -13.76
CA LEU A 64 5.79 8.64 -13.74
C LEU A 64 5.10 8.51 -15.11
N HIS A 65 5.58 9.19 -16.12
CA HIS A 65 5.14 9.05 -17.51
C HIS A 65 6.17 8.37 -18.41
N ALA A 66 7.28 7.89 -17.83
CA ALA A 66 8.38 7.27 -18.56
C ALA A 66 8.34 5.73 -18.37
N PRO A 67 8.00 4.94 -19.41
CA PRO A 67 8.00 3.47 -19.33
C PRO A 67 9.37 2.91 -18.96
N GLU A 68 10.46 3.56 -19.42
CA GLU A 68 11.84 3.17 -19.15
C GLU A 68 12.23 3.32 -17.68
N LEU A 69 11.43 4.02 -16.89
CA LEU A 69 11.63 4.24 -15.45
C LEU A 69 10.54 3.59 -14.60
N ALA A 70 9.83 2.60 -15.16
CA ALA A 70 8.70 1.93 -14.50
C ALA A 70 7.64 2.93 -14.02
N GLY A 71 7.28 3.90 -14.87
CA GLY A 71 6.25 4.89 -14.58
C GLY A 71 4.85 4.25 -14.48
N GLY A 72 3.87 5.07 -14.15
CA GLY A 72 2.47 4.66 -14.01
C GLY A 72 1.90 4.92 -12.62
N ALA A 73 0.59 4.90 -12.53
CA ALA A 73 -0.15 5.13 -11.28
C ALA A 73 -0.05 3.93 -10.33
N LEU A 74 -0.08 2.71 -10.85
CA LEU A 74 -0.11 1.49 -10.05
C LEU A 74 1.13 1.36 -9.15
N LEU A 75 2.32 1.41 -9.74
CA LEU A 75 3.56 1.15 -8.99
C LEU A 75 3.91 2.27 -8.00
N ASP A 76 3.58 3.52 -8.32
CA ASP A 76 3.94 4.67 -7.48
C ASP A 76 2.86 5.05 -6.46
N LEU A 77 1.59 5.01 -6.86
CA LEU A 77 0.46 5.41 -6.02
C LEU A 77 -0.37 4.21 -5.54
N GLY A 78 -0.59 3.22 -6.41
CA GLY A 78 -1.38 2.03 -6.09
C GLY A 78 -0.76 1.14 -5.02
N ILE A 79 0.55 1.17 -4.86
CA ILE A 79 1.26 0.45 -3.81
C ILE A 79 0.76 0.81 -2.39
N TYR A 80 0.30 2.04 -2.15
CA TYR A 80 -0.16 2.48 -0.83
C TYR A 80 -1.49 1.81 -0.41
N PRO A 81 -2.58 1.84 -1.21
CA PRO A 81 -3.79 1.10 -0.87
C PRO A 81 -3.59 -0.41 -0.87
N ILE A 82 -2.75 -0.95 -1.76
CA ILE A 82 -2.38 -2.38 -1.74
C ILE A 82 -1.71 -2.74 -0.41
N SER A 83 -0.68 -2.00 -0.02
CA SER A 83 0.03 -2.22 1.23
C SER A 83 -0.87 -2.12 2.46
N LEU A 84 -1.81 -1.15 2.50
CA LEU A 84 -2.81 -1.08 3.58
C LEU A 84 -3.69 -2.33 3.61
N THR A 85 -4.14 -2.81 2.45
CA THR A 85 -4.98 -4.01 2.35
C THR A 85 -4.22 -5.25 2.81
N PHE A 86 -2.99 -5.45 2.38
CA PHE A 86 -2.15 -6.55 2.85
C PHE A 86 -1.93 -6.53 4.36
N MET A 87 -1.72 -5.36 4.94
CA MET A 87 -1.60 -5.22 6.40
C MET A 87 -2.84 -5.70 7.17
N VAL A 88 -4.02 -5.58 6.59
CA VAL A 88 -5.29 -5.87 7.27
C VAL A 88 -5.85 -7.24 6.91
N LEU A 89 -5.77 -7.65 5.65
CA LEU A 89 -6.41 -8.86 5.12
C LEU A 89 -5.41 -9.90 4.59
N GLY A 90 -4.14 -9.51 4.39
CA GLY A 90 -3.13 -10.39 3.79
C GLY A 90 -3.27 -10.50 2.26
N ASP A 91 -2.73 -11.59 1.73
CA ASP A 91 -2.70 -11.90 0.30
C ASP A 91 -4.10 -12.26 -0.22
N PRO A 92 -4.58 -11.65 -1.31
CA PRO A 92 -5.90 -11.95 -1.86
C PRO A 92 -5.93 -13.28 -2.63
N ASP A 93 -7.09 -13.96 -2.59
CA ASP A 93 -7.31 -15.18 -3.37
C ASP A 93 -7.58 -14.89 -4.87
N SER A 94 -8.10 -13.72 -5.20
CA SER A 94 -8.31 -13.29 -6.59
C SER A 94 -8.28 -11.78 -6.75
N ILE A 95 -7.89 -11.35 -7.95
CA ILE A 95 -7.74 -9.96 -8.34
C ILE A 95 -8.50 -9.73 -9.64
N ILE A 96 -9.20 -8.59 -9.74
CA ILE A 96 -9.78 -8.07 -10.98
C ILE A 96 -9.29 -6.64 -11.13
N ALA A 97 -8.71 -6.31 -12.27
CA ALA A 97 -8.17 -4.98 -12.55
C ALA A 97 -8.59 -4.45 -13.92
N THR A 98 -8.70 -3.13 -14.00
CA THR A 98 -8.90 -2.38 -15.25
C THR A 98 -8.13 -1.08 -15.20
N SER A 99 -7.66 -0.59 -16.35
CA SER A 99 -6.88 0.63 -16.42
C SER A 99 -7.21 1.49 -17.63
N GLN A 100 -6.75 2.73 -17.57
CA GLN A 100 -6.65 3.67 -18.68
C GLN A 100 -5.17 4.03 -18.85
N GLU A 101 -4.66 3.93 -20.07
CA GLU A 101 -3.27 4.26 -20.38
C GLU A 101 -3.05 5.76 -20.62
N THR A 102 -1.84 6.23 -20.34
CA THR A 102 -1.32 7.51 -20.79
C THR A 102 -0.91 7.42 -22.27
N LYS A 103 -0.59 8.56 -22.88
CA LYS A 103 0.00 8.58 -24.24
C LYS A 103 1.37 7.91 -24.33
N SER A 104 2.08 7.74 -23.23
CA SER A 104 3.39 7.10 -23.17
C SER A 104 3.31 5.58 -22.93
N GLY A 105 2.11 5.03 -22.74
CA GLY A 105 1.90 3.58 -22.56
C GLY A 105 2.03 3.08 -21.13
N VAL A 106 2.12 3.97 -20.13
CA VAL A 106 1.99 3.59 -18.72
C VAL A 106 0.54 3.80 -18.26
N ASP A 107 0.14 3.17 -17.16
CA ASP A 107 -1.20 3.34 -16.62
C ASP A 107 -1.38 4.76 -16.02
N ALA A 108 -2.36 5.48 -16.57
CA ALA A 108 -2.78 6.78 -16.06
C ALA A 108 -3.67 6.63 -14.83
N GLN A 109 -4.54 5.63 -14.89
CA GLN A 109 -5.49 5.27 -13.84
C GLN A 109 -5.69 3.77 -13.84
N THR A 110 -5.67 3.17 -12.65
CA THR A 110 -5.96 1.75 -12.46
C THR A 110 -6.92 1.57 -11.29
N SER A 111 -7.99 0.78 -11.53
CA SER A 111 -8.93 0.34 -10.50
C SER A 111 -8.85 -1.16 -10.35
N PHE A 112 -8.85 -1.65 -9.12
CA PHE A 112 -8.73 -3.08 -8.85
C PHE A 112 -9.53 -3.50 -7.62
N ILE A 113 -9.99 -4.76 -7.66
CA ILE A 113 -10.76 -5.40 -6.59
C ILE A 113 -9.99 -6.65 -6.17
N PHE A 114 -9.74 -6.77 -4.88
CA PHE A 114 -9.26 -7.99 -4.25
C PHE A 114 -10.42 -8.73 -3.61
N SER A 115 -10.47 -10.04 -3.81
CA SER A 115 -11.47 -10.90 -3.20
C SER A 115 -10.79 -12.03 -2.43
N TYR A 116 -11.41 -12.40 -1.32
CA TYR A 116 -10.93 -13.42 -0.38
C TYR A 116 -11.96 -14.54 -0.26
N VAL A 117 -11.52 -15.79 -0.17
CA VAL A 117 -12.40 -16.96 0.01
C VAL A 117 -13.30 -16.82 1.24
N SER A 118 -12.82 -16.15 2.27
CA SER A 118 -13.59 -15.81 3.48
C SER A 118 -14.65 -14.71 3.27
N GLY A 119 -14.77 -14.14 2.04
CA GLY A 119 -15.84 -13.24 1.63
C GLY A 119 -15.52 -11.75 1.72
N GLN A 120 -14.33 -11.35 2.18
CA GLN A 120 -13.92 -9.94 2.19
C GLN A 120 -13.64 -9.43 0.78
N HIS A 121 -13.84 -8.11 0.59
CA HIS A 121 -13.42 -7.41 -0.62
C HIS A 121 -12.63 -6.15 -0.28
N SER A 122 -11.63 -5.85 -1.11
CA SER A 122 -10.98 -4.56 -1.11
C SER A 122 -11.14 -3.90 -2.47
N VAL A 123 -11.62 -2.64 -2.49
CA VAL A 123 -11.87 -1.88 -3.71
C VAL A 123 -10.99 -0.66 -3.72
N MET A 124 -10.13 -0.56 -4.72
CA MET A 124 -9.07 0.43 -4.77
C MET A 124 -8.98 1.11 -6.14
N THR A 125 -8.64 2.38 -6.12
CA THR A 125 -8.39 3.16 -7.36
C THR A 125 -7.17 4.04 -7.18
N THR A 126 -6.36 4.13 -8.24
CA THR A 126 -5.21 5.04 -8.30
C THR A 126 -5.20 5.80 -9.62
N THR A 127 -4.72 7.04 -9.61
CA THR A 127 -4.65 7.87 -10.83
C THR A 127 -3.55 8.94 -10.75
N LEU A 128 -2.91 9.21 -11.90
CA LEU A 128 -1.95 10.31 -12.08
C LEU A 128 -2.60 11.60 -12.58
N GLU A 129 -3.87 11.55 -12.98
CA GLU A 129 -4.50 12.64 -13.74
C GLU A 129 -5.20 13.67 -12.88
N VAL A 130 -5.75 13.22 -11.75
CA VAL A 130 -6.57 14.07 -10.88
C VAL A 130 -6.26 13.81 -9.40
N ARG A 131 -6.50 14.82 -8.58
CA ARG A 131 -6.53 14.62 -7.12
C ARG A 131 -7.83 13.95 -6.73
N THR A 132 -7.71 12.84 -6.04
CA THR A 132 -8.83 12.19 -5.35
C THR A 132 -8.83 12.57 -3.87
N PRO A 133 -9.84 12.18 -3.09
CA PRO A 133 -9.84 12.38 -1.64
C PRO A 133 -8.65 11.75 -0.92
N CYS A 134 -8.01 10.72 -1.50
CA CYS A 134 -6.91 9.95 -0.90
C CYS A 134 -7.26 9.44 0.48
N THR A 135 -8.45 8.86 0.65
CA THR A 135 -8.96 8.34 1.92
C THR A 135 -8.86 6.82 1.97
N ALA A 136 -8.95 6.27 3.19
CA ALA A 136 -9.10 4.84 3.37
C ALA A 136 -10.17 4.52 4.42
N LYS A 137 -10.90 3.40 4.20
CA LYS A 137 -11.90 2.90 5.14
C LYS A 137 -11.72 1.40 5.32
N ILE A 138 -11.74 0.95 6.56
CA ILE A 138 -11.72 -0.46 6.94
C ILE A 138 -13.04 -0.73 7.64
N ILE A 139 -13.86 -1.60 7.06
CA ILE A 139 -15.24 -1.84 7.48
C ILE A 139 -15.33 -3.24 8.08
N GLY A 140 -15.75 -3.32 9.32
CA GLY A 140 -16.07 -4.58 10.00
C GLY A 140 -17.55 -4.70 10.35
N THR A 141 -17.95 -5.87 10.84
CA THR A 141 -19.35 -6.18 11.19
C THR A 141 -19.87 -5.43 12.43
N ARG A 142 -19.00 -4.81 13.21
CA ARG A 142 -19.33 -4.10 14.45
C ARG A 142 -18.74 -2.69 14.55
N GLY A 143 -18.12 -2.22 13.46
CA GLY A 143 -17.53 -0.89 13.46
C GLY A 143 -16.67 -0.67 12.22
N ARG A 144 -16.06 0.50 12.17
CA ARG A 144 -15.17 0.86 11.05
C ARG A 144 -14.07 1.83 11.48
N ILE A 145 -13.02 1.86 10.69
CA ILE A 145 -11.99 2.91 10.72
C ILE A 145 -12.17 3.78 9.48
N GLU A 146 -12.16 5.08 9.67
CA GLU A 146 -12.13 6.07 8.60
C GLU A 146 -10.83 6.88 8.71
N VAL A 147 -9.95 6.77 7.71
CA VAL A 147 -8.71 7.53 7.63
C VAL A 147 -8.92 8.71 6.69
N ASP A 148 -8.63 9.91 7.17
CA ASP A 148 -8.86 11.15 6.44
C ASP A 148 -7.87 11.33 5.27
N SER A 149 -8.03 12.42 4.54
CA SER A 149 -7.27 12.76 3.33
C SER A 149 -5.76 12.58 3.49
N ASN A 150 -5.14 12.04 2.43
CA ASN A 150 -3.76 11.59 2.39
C ASN A 150 -3.47 10.47 3.41
N PHE A 151 -4.31 9.42 3.41
CA PHE A 151 -4.24 8.30 4.36
C PHE A 151 -2.84 7.70 4.52
N TYR A 152 -1.98 7.83 3.51
CA TYR A 152 -0.61 7.32 3.45
C TYR A 152 0.42 8.25 4.13
N THR A 153 0.03 9.46 4.54
CA THR A 153 0.85 10.44 5.28
C THR A 153 0.31 10.61 6.71
N PRO A 154 1.02 11.32 7.61
CA PRO A 154 0.45 11.66 8.91
C PRO A 154 -0.87 12.42 8.76
N THR A 155 -1.96 11.82 9.19
CA THR A 155 -3.31 12.38 9.06
C THR A 155 -4.17 11.99 10.25
N SER A 156 -5.36 12.57 10.35
CA SER A 156 -6.40 12.20 11.32
C SER A 156 -7.16 10.96 10.89
N MET A 157 -7.76 10.29 11.85
CA MET A 157 -8.67 9.18 11.61
C MET A 157 -9.70 9.04 12.72
N ARG A 158 -10.74 8.28 12.46
CA ARG A 158 -11.80 7.94 13.41
C ARG A 158 -11.95 6.43 13.49
N VAL A 159 -12.14 5.94 14.71
CA VAL A 159 -12.58 4.58 14.99
C VAL A 159 -14.00 4.66 15.53
N ILE A 160 -14.94 4.04 14.83
CA ILE A 160 -16.36 4.07 15.13
C ILE A 160 -16.79 2.65 15.45
N ILE A 161 -17.23 2.41 16.69
CA ILE A 161 -17.68 1.10 17.17
C ILE A 161 -19.16 1.17 17.51
N ASP A 162 -19.95 0.27 16.96
CA ASP A 162 -21.38 0.20 17.18
C ASP A 162 -21.69 0.06 18.68
N GLY A 163 -22.54 0.93 19.19
CA GLY A 163 -22.90 0.99 20.58
C GLY A 163 -21.86 1.58 21.54
N LYS A 164 -20.61 1.85 21.08
CA LYS A 164 -19.57 2.49 21.89
C LYS A 164 -19.28 3.93 21.49
N GLY A 165 -19.67 4.34 20.26
CA GLY A 165 -19.46 5.69 19.74
C GLY A 165 -18.20 5.82 18.90
N THR A 166 -17.72 7.05 18.77
CA THR A 166 -16.59 7.43 17.92
C THR A 166 -15.39 7.86 18.76
N GLN A 167 -14.24 7.31 18.47
CA GLN A 167 -12.96 7.78 18.98
C GLN A 167 -12.21 8.52 17.87
N GLU A 168 -11.84 9.78 18.14
CA GLU A 168 -11.10 10.63 17.22
C GLU A 168 -9.59 10.52 17.48
N PHE A 169 -8.81 10.43 16.42
CA PHE A 169 -7.36 10.44 16.45
C PHE A 169 -6.88 11.60 15.57
N PRO A 170 -6.59 12.79 16.17
CA PRO A 170 -6.19 13.96 15.41
C PRO A 170 -4.77 13.78 14.83
N ALA A 171 -4.48 14.50 13.76
CA ALA A 171 -3.16 14.54 13.10
C ALA A 171 -2.11 15.29 13.96
N ASN A 172 -1.76 14.76 15.12
CA ASN A 172 -0.73 15.30 16.01
C ASN A 172 0.66 14.82 15.61
N TYR A 173 1.12 15.24 14.43
CA TYR A 173 2.42 14.81 13.91
C TYR A 173 3.14 15.99 13.28
N ASN A 174 4.45 16.11 13.55
CA ASN A 174 5.29 17.14 12.96
C ASN A 174 6.24 16.55 11.91
N GLY A 175 6.12 16.98 10.66
CA GLY A 175 6.91 16.54 9.52
C GLY A 175 6.20 15.54 8.61
N HIS A 176 6.94 14.93 7.65
CA HIS A 176 6.38 14.11 6.59
C HIS A 176 6.18 12.61 6.95
N GLY A 177 6.75 12.12 8.03
CA GLY A 177 6.58 10.73 8.47
C GLY A 177 7.66 9.75 8.00
N ILE A 178 8.52 10.11 7.09
CA ILE A 178 9.59 9.21 6.55
C ILE A 178 10.60 8.83 7.64
N ARG A 179 10.82 9.67 8.64
CA ARG A 179 11.76 9.39 9.73
C ARG A 179 11.42 8.14 10.56
N GLU A 180 10.14 7.76 10.64
CA GLU A 180 9.71 6.63 11.45
C GLU A 180 10.25 5.30 10.89
N GLN A 181 10.19 5.11 9.57
CA GLN A 181 10.81 3.94 8.95
C GLN A 181 12.33 3.95 9.08
N ALA A 182 12.98 5.12 8.94
CA ALA A 182 14.42 5.23 9.09
C ALA A 182 14.87 4.88 10.52
N ALA A 183 14.15 5.36 11.54
CA ALA A 183 14.40 5.02 12.94
C ALA A 183 14.17 3.52 13.20
N HIS A 184 13.09 2.95 12.64
CA HIS A 184 12.79 1.52 12.75
C HIS A 184 13.92 0.68 12.11
N PHE A 185 14.33 1.01 10.88
CA PHE A 185 15.40 0.30 10.19
C PHE A 185 16.74 0.40 10.93
N ALA A 186 17.09 1.58 11.45
CA ALA A 186 18.30 1.75 12.26
C ALA A 186 18.28 0.87 13.53
N ASN A 187 17.11 0.63 14.13
CA ASN A 187 16.96 -0.31 15.24
C ASN A 187 17.13 -1.77 14.81
N LEU A 188 16.55 -2.18 13.68
CA LEU A 188 16.77 -3.52 13.13
C LEU A 188 18.26 -3.82 12.96
N VAL A 189 19.01 -2.88 12.36
CA VAL A 189 20.45 -3.03 12.17
C VAL A 189 21.19 -3.16 13.52
N ARG A 190 20.83 -2.35 14.52
CA ARG A 190 21.44 -2.43 15.87
C ARG A 190 21.14 -3.76 16.57
N GLU A 191 19.95 -4.34 16.32
CA GLU A 191 19.52 -5.62 16.88
C GLU A 191 20.02 -6.82 16.09
N GLY A 192 20.73 -6.59 14.98
CA GLY A 192 21.20 -7.66 14.08
C GLY A 192 20.10 -8.42 13.37
N LYS A 193 18.91 -7.81 13.22
CA LYS A 193 17.79 -8.39 12.47
C LYS A 193 17.95 -8.12 10.98
N LEU A 194 17.55 -9.07 10.14
CA LEU A 194 17.67 -8.93 8.67
C LEU A 194 16.42 -8.32 8.05
N GLU A 195 15.25 -8.47 8.68
CA GLU A 195 13.96 -7.98 8.19
C GLU A 195 13.09 -7.38 9.30
N SER A 196 12.05 -6.66 8.90
CA SER A 196 11.06 -6.04 9.77
C SER A 196 9.84 -6.93 9.97
N GLU A 197 9.37 -7.07 11.20
CA GLU A 197 8.09 -7.72 11.51
C GLU A 197 6.87 -6.92 10.98
N LEU A 198 7.03 -5.60 10.75
CA LEU A 198 5.98 -4.74 10.22
C LEU A 198 5.91 -4.74 8.70
N MET A 199 6.97 -5.20 8.04
CA MET A 199 7.10 -5.33 6.61
C MET A 199 8.07 -6.48 6.30
N PRO A 200 7.66 -7.75 6.54
CA PRO A 200 8.52 -8.90 6.31
C PRO A 200 8.78 -9.10 4.82
N HIS A 201 9.91 -9.74 4.50
CA HIS A 201 10.30 -10.04 3.12
C HIS A 201 9.24 -10.84 2.36
N SER A 202 8.57 -11.76 3.04
CA SER A 202 7.47 -12.55 2.44
C SER A 202 6.30 -11.70 2.01
N GLU A 203 5.94 -10.66 2.78
CA GLU A 203 4.87 -9.74 2.40
C GLU A 203 5.30 -8.80 1.27
N THR A 204 6.57 -8.37 1.26
CA THR A 204 7.13 -7.61 0.13
C THR A 204 7.00 -8.40 -1.17
N LEU A 205 7.38 -9.69 -1.16
CA LEU A 205 7.24 -10.56 -2.34
C LEU A 205 5.78 -10.73 -2.75
N ALA A 206 4.88 -11.02 -1.82
CA ALA A 206 3.47 -11.20 -2.10
C ALA A 206 2.82 -9.93 -2.69
N ILE A 207 3.18 -8.75 -2.19
CA ILE A 207 2.74 -7.46 -2.76
C ILE A 207 3.28 -7.29 -4.19
N MET A 208 4.54 -7.63 -4.45
CA MET A 208 5.13 -7.54 -5.78
C MET A 208 4.47 -8.52 -6.76
N ASP A 209 4.21 -9.76 -6.34
CA ASP A 209 3.47 -10.75 -7.13
C ASP A 209 2.05 -10.27 -7.46
N CYS A 210 1.36 -9.71 -6.47
CA CYS A 210 0.05 -9.09 -6.64
C CYS A 210 0.08 -7.94 -7.67
N MET A 211 1.09 -7.07 -7.63
CA MET A 211 1.23 -5.97 -8.58
C MET A 211 1.61 -6.47 -9.98
N ASP A 212 2.41 -7.53 -10.09
CA ASP A 212 2.71 -8.20 -11.36
C ASP A 212 1.45 -8.83 -11.97
N GLU A 213 0.56 -9.44 -11.16
CA GLU A 213 -0.74 -9.94 -11.63
C GLU A 213 -1.65 -8.80 -12.12
N ILE A 214 -1.74 -7.69 -11.39
CA ILE A 214 -2.51 -6.51 -11.85
C ILE A 214 -1.96 -6.01 -13.19
N ARG A 215 -0.65 -5.88 -13.33
CA ARG A 215 0.01 -5.45 -14.57
C ARG A 215 -0.29 -6.41 -15.73
N TYR A 216 -0.26 -7.71 -15.47
CA TYR A 216 -0.64 -8.73 -16.45
C TYR A 216 -2.07 -8.53 -16.96
N GLN A 217 -3.04 -8.34 -16.05
CA GLN A 217 -4.44 -8.13 -16.40
C GLN A 217 -4.70 -6.86 -17.21
N ILE A 218 -3.99 -5.77 -16.91
CA ILE A 218 -4.13 -4.50 -17.63
C ILE A 218 -3.21 -4.38 -18.86
N GLY A 219 -2.38 -5.39 -19.13
CA GLY A 219 -1.47 -5.41 -20.28
C GLY A 219 -0.24 -4.49 -20.14
N LEU A 220 0.07 -3.99 -18.94
CA LEU A 220 1.20 -3.08 -18.69
C LEU A 220 2.52 -3.86 -18.68
N LYS A 221 3.38 -3.58 -19.65
CA LYS A 221 4.75 -4.09 -19.75
C LYS A 221 5.75 -2.96 -19.89
N TYR A 222 6.91 -3.13 -19.27
CA TYR A 222 7.99 -2.16 -19.41
C TYR A 222 9.06 -2.62 -20.41
N PRO A 223 9.73 -1.70 -21.12
CA PRO A 223 10.68 -2.03 -22.19
C PRO A 223 11.85 -2.92 -21.76
N PHE A 224 12.26 -2.86 -20.50
CA PHE A 224 13.35 -3.65 -19.94
C PHE A 224 12.97 -5.10 -19.57
N GLU A 225 11.68 -5.47 -19.68
CA GLU A 225 11.16 -6.82 -19.40
C GLU A 225 11.09 -7.70 -20.68
N GLU A 226 11.36 -7.16 -21.84
CA GLU A 226 11.24 -7.84 -23.14
C GLU A 226 12.50 -8.64 -23.55
N ASN A 227 13.45 -8.89 -22.65
CA ASN A 227 14.70 -9.61 -22.93
C ASN A 227 14.73 -11.02 -22.31
#